data_76b5524286b09bec6d99a37aba300378
#
_entry.id   76b5524286b09bec6d99a37aba300378
#
_cell.length_a   1.000
_cell.length_b   1.000
_cell.length_c   1.000
_cell.angle_alpha   90.00
_cell.angle_beta   90.00
_cell.angle_gamma   90.00
#
_symmetry.space_group_name_H-M   'P 1'
#
loop_
_entity.id
_entity.type
_entity.pdbx_description
1 polymer ?
#
loop_
_entity_poly.entity_id
_entity_poly.type
_entity_poly.pdbx_seq_one_letter_code
_entity_poly.pdbx_strand_id
1 'polypeptide(L)'
;MHIDARTLDNQSVIEGDICIIGAGAAGISIALDWENTPYKMILLEGGGFEYDDRVQELYNGKITDHPYYPMKASRLHYFGGSTGHWGGMCSEFDDIDFVKRDWVENSGWPIKREDIAAFYPKAHEILDL
;
A
#
# COMPACT_ATOMS: atom_id res chain seq x y z
N MET A 1 -3.53 9.23 -16.41
CA MET A 1 -3.64 8.37 -17.62
C MET A 1 -3.40 6.93 -17.20
N HIS A 2 -4.27 5.99 -17.59
CA HIS A 2 -4.08 4.55 -17.37
C HIS A 2 -3.48 3.90 -18.61
N ILE A 3 -2.53 2.99 -18.42
CA ILE A 3 -1.89 2.20 -19.47
C ILE A 3 -1.95 0.73 -19.04
N ASP A 4 -2.60 -0.11 -19.85
CA ASP A 4 -2.50 -1.55 -19.66
C ASP A 4 -1.16 -2.05 -20.24
N ALA A 5 -0.27 -2.49 -19.36
CA ALA A 5 1.06 -2.93 -19.76
C ALA A 5 1.06 -4.12 -20.76
N ARG A 6 -0.03 -4.88 -20.82
CA ARG A 6 -0.19 -5.99 -21.79
C ARG A 6 -0.36 -5.50 -23.23
N THR A 7 -0.67 -4.21 -23.42
CA THR A 7 -0.81 -3.57 -24.73
C THR A 7 0.46 -2.89 -25.21
N LEU A 8 1.50 -2.86 -24.38
CA LEU A 8 2.79 -2.28 -24.74
C LEU A 8 3.66 -3.27 -25.50
N ASP A 9 4.47 -2.75 -26.39
CA ASP A 9 5.51 -3.55 -27.06
C ASP A 9 6.55 -4.00 -26.03
N ASN A 10 7.14 -5.17 -26.28
CA ASN A 10 8.28 -5.64 -25.50
C ASN A 10 9.42 -4.61 -25.60
N GLN A 11 10.04 -4.32 -24.47
CA GLN A 11 11.12 -3.32 -24.33
C GLN A 11 10.63 -1.85 -24.36
N SER A 12 9.33 -1.59 -24.28
CA SER A 12 8.83 -0.23 -24.05
C SER A 12 9.43 0.36 -22.77
N VAL A 13 9.88 1.60 -22.85
CA VAL A 13 10.40 2.35 -21.70
C VAL A 13 9.42 3.46 -21.38
N ILE A 14 9.02 3.54 -20.13
CA ILE A 14 8.19 4.63 -19.60
C ILE A 14 9.05 5.40 -18.60
N GLU A 15 9.28 6.67 -18.89
CA GLU A 15 10.09 7.55 -18.05
C GLU A 15 9.20 8.38 -17.13
N GLY A 16 9.66 8.62 -15.91
CA GLY A 16 9.04 9.49 -14.93
C GLY A 16 10.05 9.90 -13.86
N ASP A 17 9.70 10.89 -13.07
CA ASP A 17 10.55 11.40 -12.01
C ASP A 17 10.46 10.53 -10.75
N ILE A 18 9.27 9.99 -10.47
CA ILE A 18 8.99 9.14 -9.31
C ILE A 18 8.20 7.90 -9.76
N CYS A 19 8.67 6.73 -9.34
CA CYS A 19 7.99 5.46 -9.59
C CYS A 19 7.54 4.85 -8.26
N ILE A 20 6.23 4.63 -8.11
CA ILE A 20 5.60 3.95 -6.98
C ILE A 20 5.22 2.55 -7.41
N ILE A 21 5.62 1.54 -6.65
CA ILE A 21 5.31 0.14 -6.92
C ILE A 21 4.24 -0.33 -5.95
N GLY A 22 3.09 -0.68 -6.48
CA GLY A 22 1.89 -1.12 -5.75
C GLY A 22 0.85 -0.01 -5.59
N ALA A 23 -0.33 -0.22 -6.15
CA ALA A 23 -1.48 0.66 -6.05
C ALA A 23 -2.44 0.23 -4.92
N GLY A 24 -1.89 -0.09 -3.74
CA GLY A 24 -2.65 -0.18 -2.50
C GLY A 24 -2.85 1.19 -1.85
N ALA A 25 -3.45 1.23 -0.65
CA ALA A 25 -3.74 2.47 0.07
C ALA A 25 -2.53 3.42 0.15
N ALA A 26 -1.37 2.91 0.54
CA ALA A 26 -0.16 3.73 0.69
C ALA A 26 0.32 4.31 -0.65
N GLY A 27 0.41 3.48 -1.70
CA GLY A 27 0.86 3.92 -3.02
C GLY A 27 -0.08 4.94 -3.65
N ILE A 28 -1.38 4.74 -3.53
CA ILE A 28 -2.39 5.69 -4.02
C ILE A 28 -2.30 7.01 -3.25
N SER A 29 -2.19 6.97 -1.91
CA SER A 29 -2.09 8.18 -1.09
C SER A 29 -0.86 9.01 -1.44
N ILE A 30 0.31 8.36 -1.63
CA ILE A 30 1.53 9.04 -2.09
C ILE A 30 1.31 9.65 -3.48
N ALA A 31 0.72 8.91 -4.42
CA ALA A 31 0.47 9.41 -5.77
C ALA A 31 -0.45 10.64 -5.77
N LEU A 32 -1.50 10.65 -4.94
CA LEU A 32 -2.41 11.78 -4.78
C LEU A 32 -1.73 13.01 -4.20
N ASP A 33 -0.80 12.84 -3.26
CA ASP A 33 -0.03 13.95 -2.68
C ASP A 33 0.82 14.71 -3.70
N TRP A 34 1.21 14.02 -4.77
CA TRP A 34 2.06 14.58 -5.82
C TRP A 34 1.28 14.99 -7.09
N GLU A 35 -0.06 14.81 -7.11
CA GLU A 35 -0.87 15.04 -8.31
C GLU A 35 -0.71 16.44 -8.92
N ASN A 36 -0.62 17.48 -8.10
CA ASN A 36 -0.53 18.87 -8.55
C ASN A 36 0.90 19.42 -8.52
N THR A 37 1.90 18.56 -8.63
CA THR A 37 3.30 18.94 -8.68
C THR A 37 3.84 18.88 -10.12
N PRO A 38 4.98 19.49 -10.42
CA PRO A 38 5.59 19.40 -11.76
C PRO A 38 6.21 18.03 -12.06
N TYR A 39 6.23 17.12 -11.09
CA TYR A 39 6.86 15.80 -11.24
C TYR A 39 5.92 14.80 -11.91
N LYS A 40 6.46 14.02 -12.84
CA LYS A 40 5.76 12.94 -13.50
C LYS A 40 5.80 11.69 -12.62
N MET A 41 4.65 11.33 -12.08
CA MET A 41 4.48 10.13 -11.27
C MET A 41 4.14 8.91 -12.13
N ILE A 42 4.74 7.78 -11.83
CA ILE A 42 4.38 6.46 -12.37
C ILE A 42 3.94 5.58 -11.22
N LEU A 43 2.69 5.14 -11.25
CA LEU A 43 2.16 4.15 -10.30
C LEU A 43 2.02 2.81 -11.02
N LEU A 44 2.80 1.82 -10.58
CA LEU A 44 2.77 0.46 -11.11
C LEU A 44 1.90 -0.44 -10.23
N GLU A 45 1.02 -1.20 -10.86
CA GLU A 45 0.21 -2.23 -10.20
C GLU A 45 0.28 -3.54 -10.98
N GLY A 46 0.43 -4.65 -10.28
CA GLY A 46 0.51 -5.98 -10.87
C GLY A 46 -0.85 -6.57 -11.25
N GLY A 47 -1.90 -6.14 -10.57
CA GLY A 47 -3.28 -6.53 -10.86
C GLY A 47 -4.01 -5.54 -11.75
N GLY A 48 -5.23 -5.92 -12.18
CA GLY A 48 -6.15 -5.05 -12.91
C GLY A 48 -7.04 -4.24 -11.96
N PHE A 49 -8.12 -3.67 -12.49
CA PHE A 49 -9.18 -3.02 -11.69
C PHE A 49 -10.12 -4.02 -11.04
N GLU A 50 -10.19 -5.23 -11.59
CA GLU A 50 -11.04 -6.31 -11.12
C GLU A 50 -10.20 -7.46 -10.57
N TYR A 51 -10.78 -8.24 -9.68
CA TYR A 51 -10.16 -9.45 -9.15
C TYR A 51 -9.92 -10.46 -10.27
N ASP A 52 -8.70 -11.00 -10.32
CA ASP A 52 -8.30 -12.07 -11.26
C ASP A 52 -7.61 -13.20 -10.47
N ASP A 53 -8.20 -14.39 -10.50
CA ASP A 53 -7.65 -15.57 -9.80
C ASP A 53 -6.20 -15.87 -10.18
N ARG A 54 -5.81 -15.68 -11.43
CA ARG A 54 -4.44 -15.94 -11.91
C ARG A 54 -3.43 -14.98 -11.29
N VAL A 55 -3.83 -13.71 -11.13
CA VAL A 55 -2.99 -12.70 -10.51
C VAL A 55 -2.94 -12.95 -9.00
N GLN A 56 -4.07 -13.32 -8.39
CA GLN A 56 -4.17 -13.65 -6.97
C GLN A 56 -3.32 -14.88 -6.60
N GLU A 57 -3.12 -15.84 -7.51
CA GLU A 57 -2.25 -17.00 -7.29
C GLU A 57 -0.78 -16.61 -7.02
N LEU A 58 -0.32 -15.42 -7.40
CA LEU A 58 1.02 -14.93 -7.08
C LEU A 58 1.25 -14.76 -5.56
N TYR A 59 0.17 -14.68 -4.79
CA TYR A 59 0.24 -14.68 -3.32
C TYR A 59 0.28 -16.08 -2.71
N ASN A 60 0.27 -17.13 -3.51
CA ASN A 60 0.46 -18.48 -2.99
C ASN A 60 1.87 -18.63 -2.41
N GLY A 61 1.93 -19.04 -1.15
CA GLY A 61 3.19 -19.19 -0.43
C GLY A 61 3.04 -20.14 0.75
N LYS A 62 4.18 -20.60 1.24
CA LYS A 62 4.24 -21.45 2.43
C LYS A 62 4.41 -20.57 3.67
N ILE A 63 3.55 -20.79 4.66
CA ILE A 63 3.70 -20.22 6.00
C ILE A 63 4.60 -21.16 6.79
N THR A 64 5.75 -20.66 7.26
CA THR A 64 6.81 -21.49 7.85
C THR A 64 6.99 -21.30 9.34
N ASP A 65 6.32 -20.34 9.94
CA ASP A 65 6.45 -20.00 11.36
C ASP A 65 5.08 -20.14 12.07
N HIS A 66 4.60 -19.11 12.71
CA HIS A 66 3.33 -19.17 13.42
C HIS A 66 2.14 -19.38 12.47
N PRO A 67 1.10 -20.09 12.91
CA PRO A 67 -0.14 -20.22 12.13
C PRO A 67 -0.68 -18.84 11.73
N TYR A 68 -0.91 -18.65 10.44
CA TYR A 68 -1.48 -17.44 9.87
C TYR A 68 -2.45 -17.80 8.75
N TYR A 69 -3.32 -16.87 8.41
CA TYR A 69 -4.21 -17.05 7.27
C TYR A 69 -3.40 -17.20 5.98
N PRO A 70 -3.85 -18.04 5.03
CA PRO A 70 -3.20 -18.13 3.73
C PRO A 70 -2.98 -16.74 3.11
N MET A 71 -1.79 -16.48 2.60
CA MET A 71 -1.42 -15.18 2.00
C MET A 71 -2.43 -14.77 0.93
N LYS A 72 -2.86 -15.73 0.11
CA LYS A 72 -3.87 -15.56 -0.91
C LYS A 72 -5.24 -15.12 -0.37
N ALA A 73 -5.60 -15.49 0.86
CA ALA A 73 -6.87 -15.13 1.49
C ALA A 73 -6.80 -13.82 2.30
N SER A 74 -5.60 -13.40 2.70
CA SER A 74 -5.39 -12.24 3.55
C SER A 74 -4.94 -10.97 2.81
N ARG A 75 -4.71 -11.07 1.51
CA ARG A 75 -4.26 -9.96 0.65
C ARG A 75 -4.96 -10.01 -0.69
N LEU A 76 -5.17 -8.84 -1.30
CA LEU A 76 -5.75 -8.73 -2.64
C LEU A 76 -4.75 -8.10 -3.59
N HIS A 77 -4.63 -8.69 -4.79
CA HIS A 77 -3.71 -8.27 -5.82
C HIS A 77 -4.46 -7.64 -6.99
N TYR A 78 -4.89 -6.40 -6.80
CA TYR A 78 -5.55 -5.56 -7.80
C TYR A 78 -5.46 -4.09 -7.37
N PHE A 79 -5.90 -3.17 -8.23
CA PHE A 79 -5.90 -1.74 -7.93
C PHE A 79 -6.74 -1.42 -6.69
N GLY A 80 -6.16 -0.72 -5.73
CA GLY A 80 -6.71 -0.50 -4.40
C GLY A 80 -6.20 -1.50 -3.35
N GLY A 81 -5.72 -2.68 -3.79
CA GLY A 81 -5.17 -3.70 -2.90
C GLY A 81 -6.18 -4.19 -1.86
N SER A 82 -5.70 -4.57 -0.69
CA SER A 82 -6.51 -5.12 0.40
C SER A 82 -7.49 -4.11 1.01
N THR A 83 -7.35 -2.81 0.73
CA THR A 83 -8.32 -1.80 1.17
C THR A 83 -9.67 -1.91 0.47
N GLY A 84 -9.76 -2.60 -0.66
CA GLY A 84 -11.04 -2.94 -1.29
C GLY A 84 -11.83 -4.04 -0.56
N HIS A 85 -11.25 -4.68 0.46
CA HIS A 85 -11.83 -5.85 1.12
C HIS A 85 -11.46 -5.91 2.62
N TRP A 86 -11.91 -4.94 3.39
CA TRP A 86 -11.59 -4.82 4.81
C TRP A 86 -12.80 -4.34 5.63
N GLY A 87 -12.68 -4.38 6.95
CA GLY A 87 -13.80 -4.04 7.85
C GLY A 87 -14.01 -2.55 8.08
N GLY A 88 -13.17 -1.67 7.52
CA GLY A 88 -13.29 -0.21 7.67
C GLY A 88 -12.92 0.33 9.06
N MET A 89 -12.37 -0.50 9.96
CA MET A 89 -11.97 -0.04 11.29
C MET A 89 -10.57 0.60 11.25
N CYS A 90 -10.51 1.86 11.62
CA CYS A 90 -9.27 2.63 11.71
C CYS A 90 -9.05 3.15 13.13
N SER A 91 -7.81 3.26 13.53
CA SER A 91 -7.37 3.90 14.75
C SER A 91 -6.04 4.59 14.50
N GLU A 92 -5.83 5.73 15.14
CA GLU A 92 -4.49 6.31 15.22
C GLU A 92 -3.57 5.39 16.01
N PHE A 93 -2.27 5.52 15.78
CA PHE A 93 -1.27 4.82 16.61
C PHE A 93 -1.26 5.35 18.03
N ASP A 94 -1.13 4.44 19.00
CA ASP A 94 -0.92 4.78 20.40
C ASP A 94 0.56 5.11 20.69
N ASP A 95 0.83 5.83 21.76
CA ASP A 95 2.20 6.20 22.15
C ASP A 95 3.11 4.98 22.32
N ILE A 96 2.56 3.84 22.74
CA ILE A 96 3.29 2.59 22.91
C ILE A 96 3.85 2.04 21.59
N ASP A 97 3.25 2.39 20.45
CA ASP A 97 3.72 1.91 19.13
C ASP A 97 5.05 2.56 18.74
N PHE A 98 5.31 3.76 19.23
CA PHE A 98 6.54 4.52 18.97
C PHE A 98 7.67 4.18 19.94
N VAL A 99 7.36 3.61 21.10
CA VAL A 99 8.35 3.37 22.17
C VAL A 99 9.05 2.04 22.01
N LYS A 100 10.38 2.04 22.18
CA LYS A 100 11.13 0.78 22.28
C LYS A 100 10.71 0.02 23.53
N ARG A 101 10.39 -1.25 23.37
CA ARG A 101 9.97 -2.18 24.43
C ARG A 101 10.99 -3.30 24.54
N ASP A 102 11.63 -3.45 25.69
CA ASP A 102 12.72 -4.43 25.90
C ASP A 102 12.27 -5.88 25.72
N TRP A 103 10.97 -6.14 25.89
CA TRP A 103 10.35 -7.46 25.72
C TRP A 103 9.83 -7.74 24.28
N VAL A 104 9.96 -6.77 23.37
CA VAL A 104 9.58 -6.90 21.96
C VAL A 104 10.78 -6.53 21.09
N GLU A 105 11.36 -7.53 20.47
CA GLU A 105 12.49 -7.34 19.57
C GLU A 105 12.10 -6.44 18.39
N ASN A 106 13.00 -5.55 17.97
CA ASN A 106 12.79 -4.59 16.87
C ASN A 106 11.60 -3.63 17.06
N SER A 107 11.12 -3.43 18.30
CA SER A 107 10.11 -2.44 18.62
C SER A 107 10.65 -1.02 18.65
N GLY A 108 9.75 -0.04 18.58
CA GLY A 108 10.06 1.38 18.56
C GLY A 108 10.37 1.89 17.16
N TRP A 109 9.85 3.07 16.86
CA TRP A 109 10.11 3.77 15.61
C TRP A 109 11.08 4.93 15.83
N PRO A 110 11.84 5.33 14.79
CA PRO A 110 12.75 6.48 14.89
C PRO A 110 12.01 7.84 14.84
N ILE A 111 10.69 7.82 14.91
CA ILE A 111 9.79 8.98 14.91
C ILE A 111 8.89 8.93 16.15
N LYS A 112 8.28 10.05 16.49
CA LYS A 112 7.29 10.17 17.58
C LYS A 112 5.90 10.39 17.00
N ARG A 113 4.89 10.22 17.86
CA ARG A 113 3.49 10.48 17.48
C ARG A 113 3.29 11.91 16.96
N GLU A 114 3.94 12.89 17.59
CA GLU A 114 3.85 14.30 17.18
C GLU A 114 4.34 14.54 15.76
N ASP A 115 5.32 13.76 15.30
CA ASP A 115 5.88 13.90 13.94
C ASP A 115 4.87 13.55 12.85
N ILE A 116 3.89 12.69 13.16
CA ILE A 116 2.85 12.27 12.22
C ILE A 116 1.46 12.86 12.50
N ALA A 117 1.27 13.50 13.65
CA ALA A 117 -0.03 14.05 14.08
C ALA A 117 -0.63 15.02 13.05
N ALA A 118 0.19 15.81 12.38
CA ALA A 118 -0.26 16.77 11.38
C ALA A 118 -0.86 16.12 10.11
N PHE A 119 -0.62 14.83 9.89
CA PHE A 119 -1.12 14.09 8.72
C PHE A 119 -2.44 13.36 8.97
N TYR A 120 -2.86 13.17 10.23
CA TYR A 120 -4.12 12.49 10.56
C TYR A 120 -5.36 13.13 9.94
N PRO A 121 -5.53 14.48 9.93
CA PRO A 121 -6.71 15.09 9.31
C PRO A 121 -6.85 14.71 7.83
N LYS A 122 -5.74 14.67 7.10
CA LYS A 122 -5.75 14.26 5.69
C LYS A 122 -6.01 12.76 5.53
N ALA A 123 -5.45 11.93 6.39
CA ALA A 123 -5.71 10.50 6.40
C ALA A 123 -7.21 10.21 6.66
N HIS A 124 -7.83 10.94 7.59
CA HIS A 124 -9.27 10.84 7.87
C HIS A 124 -10.12 11.26 6.66
N GLU A 125 -9.74 12.34 5.97
CA GLU A 125 -10.42 12.78 4.74
C GLU A 125 -10.35 11.68 3.64
N ILE A 126 -9.18 11.09 3.42
CA ILE A 126 -8.99 10.01 2.43
C ILE A 126 -9.82 8.76 2.78
N LEU A 127 -10.00 8.48 4.06
CA LEU A 127 -10.70 7.30 4.55
C LEU A 127 -12.19 7.55 4.82
N ASP A 128 -12.67 8.77 4.60
CA ASP A 128 -14.07 9.21 4.86
C ASP A 128 -14.48 8.97 6.33
N LEU A 129 -13.62 9.38 7.28
CA LEU A 129 -13.79 9.25 8.73
C LEU A 129 -14.15 10.59 9.37
#